data_45e8220026226bb78c90a52b689a84e2
#
_entry.id   45e8220026226bb78c90a52b689a84e2
#
_cell.length_a   1.000
_cell.length_b   1.000
_cell.length_c   1.000
_cell.angle_alpha   90.00
_cell.angle_beta   90.00
_cell.angle_gamma   90.00
#
_symmetry.space_group_name_H-M   'P 1'
#
loop_
_entity.id
_entity.type
_entity.pdbx_description
1 polymer ?
#
loop_
_entity_poly.entity_id
_entity_poly.type
_entity_poly.pdbx_seq_one_letter_code
_entity_poly.pdbx_strand_id
1 'polypeptide(L)'
;MIHSRALRVVGSYGAILLAGVIACAATRVGQSGAARLQIVRADTAALRKKLDSIADAHHGIVGYSVIDLETGARINRRGDETFSTASLIKVAILVTVYDLVAKGQLSLDDPLTVLKIDQVPGSGVAQFLHNGTVLTVHDAAWLMSTISDNTATNLLLDRIIIRRVWAKMDSLGLPHTRVHSKSFLRNSSVAMDSSVKYGFGVTTPNEMAHLFELMALGKAVNPAADSAMLDILEHNTTDFMLQRYLEGARAAHKDGETNAVRTECTLWYLRNRVVACVLTKENTDQRWVLDNEAQLTLANMGLAIVNAFGGVPPAPPSS
;
A
#
# COMPACT_ATOMS: atom_id res chain seq x y z
N MET A 1 -47.71 11.15 62.20
CA MET A 1 -48.14 12.25 63.11
C MET A 1 -47.81 13.54 62.40
N ILE A 2 -48.90 14.40 62.34
CA ILE A 2 -48.90 15.83 62.14
C ILE A 2 -48.45 16.40 60.82
N HIS A 3 -49.32 16.67 59.86
CA HIS A 3 -50.15 17.87 59.62
C HIS A 3 -49.38 19.18 59.66
N SER A 4 -49.37 20.12 58.63
CA SER A 4 -50.59 20.85 58.19
C SER A 4 -50.17 21.83 57.00
N ARG A 5 -51.11 21.91 56.02
CA ARG A 5 -51.85 23.06 55.47
C ARG A 5 -51.13 24.28 54.91
N ALA A 6 -51.16 24.41 53.65
CA ALA A 6 -51.83 25.41 52.77
C ALA A 6 -51.93 26.87 53.20
N LEU A 7 -51.52 27.76 52.33
CA LEU A 7 -52.28 28.99 52.07
C LEU A 7 -52.08 29.49 50.61
N ARG A 8 -53.23 29.66 49.94
CA ARG A 8 -53.38 30.35 48.65
C ARG A 8 -53.42 31.86 48.90
N VAL A 9 -52.65 32.64 48.06
CA VAL A 9 -53.08 34.01 47.82
C VAL A 9 -53.09 34.27 46.33
N VAL A 10 -54.24 34.66 45.83
CA VAL A 10 -54.59 35.11 44.50
C VAL A 10 -54.28 36.60 44.45
N GLY A 11 -53.58 37.05 43.39
CA GLY A 11 -53.36 38.44 43.09
C GLY A 11 -53.20 38.65 41.59
N SER A 12 -54.28 38.99 40.93
CA SER A 12 -54.31 39.51 39.56
C SER A 12 -53.77 40.92 39.50
N TYR A 13 -52.97 41.29 38.51
CA TYR A 13 -53.01 42.58 37.81
C TYR A 13 -52.00 42.63 36.65
N GLY A 14 -52.51 42.99 35.49
CA GLY A 14 -51.90 43.95 34.58
C GLY A 14 -51.01 43.40 33.46
N ALA A 15 -51.66 43.13 32.31
CA ALA A 15 -50.98 43.02 31.05
C ALA A 15 -50.42 44.34 30.60
N ILE A 16 -49.11 44.39 30.34
CA ILE A 16 -48.48 45.43 29.50
C ILE A 16 -47.71 44.67 28.38
N LEU A 17 -48.27 44.71 27.15
CA LEU A 17 -47.62 44.29 25.94
C LEU A 17 -46.54 45.33 25.57
N LEU A 18 -45.25 44.93 25.70
CA LEU A 18 -44.13 45.63 25.06
C LEU A 18 -43.62 44.73 23.95
N ALA A 19 -43.96 45.08 22.71
CA ALA A 19 -43.42 44.48 21.52
C ALA A 19 -41.96 44.91 21.37
N GLY A 20 -41.04 44.08 21.89
CA GLY A 20 -39.60 44.22 21.61
C GLY A 20 -39.28 43.47 20.31
N VAL A 21 -38.97 44.21 19.24
CA VAL A 21 -38.39 43.67 18.00
C VAL A 21 -36.99 43.22 18.34
N ILE A 22 -36.81 41.90 18.53
CA ILE A 22 -35.47 41.29 18.60
C ILE A 22 -35.02 41.09 17.16
N ALA A 23 -34.16 41.96 16.64
CA ALA A 23 -33.43 41.76 15.43
C ALA A 23 -32.44 40.61 15.65
N CYS A 24 -32.80 39.42 15.19
CA CYS A 24 -31.90 38.27 15.18
C CYS A 24 -30.84 38.52 14.09
N ALA A 25 -29.69 39.03 14.50
CA ALA A 25 -28.50 39.05 13.65
C ALA A 25 -28.07 37.61 13.41
N ALA A 26 -28.50 37.03 12.28
CA ALA A 26 -28.01 35.77 11.79
C ALA A 26 -26.53 35.95 11.44
N THR A 27 -25.66 35.65 12.37
CA THR A 27 -24.24 35.41 12.09
C THR A 27 -24.17 34.28 11.06
N ARG A 28 -23.88 34.63 9.81
CA ARG A 28 -23.49 33.66 8.80
C ARG A 28 -22.21 32.99 9.31
N VAL A 29 -22.36 31.81 9.89
CA VAL A 29 -21.23 30.88 10.07
C VAL A 29 -20.74 30.61 8.64
N GLY A 30 -19.58 31.19 8.33
CA GLY A 30 -18.91 30.95 7.09
C GLY A 30 -18.72 29.44 6.94
N GLN A 31 -19.40 28.84 5.99
CA GLN A 31 -19.02 27.54 5.50
C GLN A 31 -17.57 27.68 5.02
N SER A 32 -16.62 27.15 5.80
CA SER A 32 -15.29 26.87 5.30
C SER A 32 -15.50 25.80 4.21
N GLY A 33 -15.64 26.26 2.98
CA GLY A 33 -15.64 25.39 1.83
C GLY A 33 -14.27 24.73 1.79
N ALA A 34 -14.19 23.51 2.28
CA ALA A 34 -13.08 22.63 1.93
C ALA A 34 -13.04 22.67 0.39
N ALA A 35 -12.02 23.30 -0.16
CA ALA A 35 -11.83 23.38 -1.60
C ALA A 35 -11.79 21.94 -2.10
N ARG A 36 -12.85 21.51 -2.78
CA ARG A 36 -12.94 20.18 -3.38
C ARG A 36 -11.79 20.14 -4.38
N LEU A 37 -10.74 19.38 -4.05
CA LEU A 37 -9.59 19.20 -4.91
C LEU A 37 -10.13 18.79 -6.29
N GLN A 38 -9.82 19.60 -7.29
CA GLN A 38 -10.35 19.38 -8.64
C GLN A 38 -9.69 18.14 -9.22
N ILE A 39 -10.47 17.12 -9.58
CA ILE A 39 -9.98 15.88 -10.21
C ILE A 39 -9.21 16.25 -11.47
N VAL A 40 -7.98 15.75 -11.58
CA VAL A 40 -7.13 15.94 -12.77
C VAL A 40 -7.54 14.91 -13.83
N ARG A 41 -7.84 15.36 -15.03
CA ARG A 41 -8.01 14.45 -16.17
C ARG A 41 -6.69 14.38 -16.92
N ALA A 42 -5.91 13.36 -16.62
CA ALA A 42 -4.65 13.12 -17.30
C ALA A 42 -4.88 12.73 -18.77
N ASP A 43 -4.03 13.23 -19.66
CA ASP A 43 -3.96 12.72 -21.03
C ASP A 43 -3.29 11.33 -21.01
N THR A 44 -4.12 10.30 -20.95
CA THR A 44 -3.65 8.91 -20.86
C THR A 44 -2.91 8.46 -22.13
N ALA A 45 -3.21 9.03 -23.29
CA ALA A 45 -2.53 8.70 -24.54
C ALA A 45 -1.09 9.27 -24.55
N ALA A 46 -0.93 10.54 -24.16
CA ALA A 46 0.38 11.16 -24.00
C ALA A 46 1.21 10.48 -22.92
N LEU A 47 0.60 10.15 -21.77
CA LEU A 47 1.27 9.42 -20.70
C LEU A 47 1.74 8.04 -21.17
N ARG A 48 0.87 7.25 -21.82
CA ARG A 48 1.23 5.95 -22.40
C ARG A 48 2.44 6.09 -23.32
N LYS A 49 2.40 7.01 -24.29
CA LYS A 49 3.50 7.26 -25.22
C LYS A 49 4.82 7.57 -24.51
N LYS A 50 4.75 8.37 -23.43
CA LYS A 50 5.93 8.71 -22.62
C LYS A 50 6.47 7.50 -21.90
N LEU A 51 5.62 6.70 -21.24
CA LEU A 51 6.02 5.49 -20.53
C LEU A 51 6.57 4.43 -21.48
N ASP A 52 5.96 4.24 -22.65
CA ASP A 52 6.44 3.32 -23.68
C ASP A 52 7.83 3.74 -24.19
N SER A 53 8.06 5.04 -24.41
CA SER A 53 9.38 5.55 -24.80
C SER A 53 10.47 5.30 -23.75
N ILE A 54 10.14 5.42 -22.46
CA ILE A 54 11.06 5.09 -21.36
C ILE A 54 11.33 3.58 -21.32
N ALA A 55 10.27 2.77 -21.46
CA ALA A 55 10.37 1.30 -21.47
C ALA A 55 11.16 0.77 -22.67
N ASP A 56 11.03 1.39 -23.85
CA ASP A 56 11.76 0.99 -25.07
C ASP A 56 13.26 1.34 -25.02
N ALA A 57 13.64 2.33 -24.19
CA ALA A 57 15.04 2.70 -23.99
C ALA A 57 15.76 1.81 -22.98
N HIS A 58 15.03 0.97 -22.22
CA HIS A 58 15.59 0.11 -21.20
C HIS A 58 16.20 -1.18 -21.78
N HIS A 59 17.37 -1.58 -21.31
CA HIS A 59 18.02 -2.84 -21.70
C HIS A 59 17.57 -4.01 -20.83
N GLY A 60 16.35 -4.44 -21.06
CA GLY A 60 15.63 -5.50 -20.39
C GLY A 60 14.17 -5.50 -20.84
N ILE A 61 13.31 -6.14 -20.07
CA ILE A 61 11.86 -6.20 -20.33
C ILE A 61 11.14 -5.39 -19.26
N VAL A 62 10.34 -4.40 -19.69
CA VAL A 62 9.52 -3.56 -18.79
C VAL A 62 8.04 -3.85 -19.00
N GLY A 63 7.33 -4.16 -17.92
CA GLY A 63 5.89 -4.17 -17.85
C GLY A 63 5.39 -3.12 -16.87
N TYR A 64 4.26 -2.49 -17.15
CA TYR A 64 3.63 -1.56 -16.22
C TYR A 64 2.10 -1.62 -16.26
N SER A 65 1.47 -1.17 -15.18
CA SER A 65 0.04 -0.90 -15.09
C SER A 65 -0.17 0.35 -14.24
N VAL A 66 -0.96 1.31 -14.74
CA VAL A 66 -1.31 2.56 -14.03
C VAL A 66 -2.82 2.68 -13.99
N ILE A 67 -3.36 2.99 -12.82
CA ILE A 67 -4.81 3.12 -12.56
C ILE A 67 -5.06 4.46 -11.87
N ASP A 68 -5.89 5.29 -12.48
CA ASP A 68 -6.47 6.47 -11.83
C ASP A 68 -7.75 6.05 -11.08
N LEU A 69 -7.73 6.06 -9.76
CA LEU A 69 -8.85 5.61 -8.94
C LEU A 69 -10.05 6.56 -8.95
N GLU A 70 -9.86 7.81 -9.35
CA GLU A 70 -10.95 8.81 -9.38
C GLU A 70 -11.72 8.80 -10.70
N THR A 71 -11.04 8.51 -11.82
CA THR A 71 -11.68 8.45 -13.15
C THR A 71 -11.89 7.02 -13.65
N GLY A 72 -11.22 6.04 -13.06
CA GLY A 72 -11.19 4.65 -13.53
C GLY A 72 -10.33 4.42 -14.76
N ALA A 73 -9.60 5.44 -15.24
CA ALA A 73 -8.72 5.30 -16.40
C ALA A 73 -7.55 4.35 -16.12
N ARG A 74 -7.23 3.51 -17.10
CA ARG A 74 -6.18 2.50 -17.01
C ARG A 74 -5.30 2.51 -18.23
N ILE A 75 -4.00 2.42 -18.03
CA ILE A 75 -3.02 2.17 -19.10
C ILE A 75 -2.06 1.08 -18.63
N ASN A 76 -1.64 0.22 -19.55
CA ASN A 76 -0.65 -0.81 -19.24
C ASN A 76 0.19 -1.16 -20.47
N ARG A 77 1.32 -1.80 -20.21
CA ARG A 77 2.19 -2.47 -21.17
C ARG A 77 2.58 -3.83 -20.60
N ARG A 78 2.45 -4.90 -21.37
CA ARG A 78 2.68 -6.27 -20.89
C ARG A 78 1.91 -6.57 -19.60
N GLY A 79 0.69 -5.99 -19.47
CA GLY A 79 -0.05 -5.95 -18.22
C GLY A 79 -0.39 -7.32 -17.66
N ASP A 80 -0.56 -8.34 -18.52
CA ASP A 80 -0.90 -9.71 -18.13
C ASP A 80 0.28 -10.68 -18.30
N GLU A 81 1.47 -10.17 -18.68
CA GLU A 81 2.69 -10.96 -18.72
C GLU A 81 3.22 -11.20 -17.31
N THR A 82 3.73 -12.40 -17.05
CA THR A 82 4.27 -12.76 -15.73
C THR A 82 5.70 -12.24 -15.54
N PHE A 83 5.92 -11.68 -14.35
CA PHE A 83 7.21 -11.17 -13.90
C PHE A 83 7.57 -11.78 -12.55
N SER A 84 8.88 -12.03 -12.31
CA SER A 84 9.38 -12.25 -10.97
C SER A 84 9.14 -11.00 -10.13
N THR A 85 8.70 -11.19 -8.90
CA THR A 85 8.35 -10.08 -7.99
C THR A 85 9.50 -9.65 -7.10
N ALA A 86 10.48 -10.53 -6.88
CA ALA A 86 11.35 -10.38 -5.72
C ALA A 86 10.52 -10.09 -4.45
N SER A 87 10.89 -9.08 -3.65
CA SER A 87 10.19 -8.74 -2.40
C SER A 87 8.82 -8.06 -2.58
N LEU A 88 8.43 -7.62 -3.77
CA LEU A 88 7.11 -7.04 -4.01
C LEU A 88 5.98 -8.00 -3.63
N ILE A 89 6.18 -9.32 -3.72
CA ILE A 89 5.19 -10.34 -3.33
C ILE A 89 4.80 -10.27 -1.83
N LYS A 90 5.59 -9.61 -1.00
CA LYS A 90 5.33 -9.42 0.43
C LYS A 90 4.01 -8.68 0.68
N VAL A 91 3.53 -7.90 -0.30
CA VAL A 91 2.18 -7.30 -0.25
C VAL A 91 1.09 -8.38 -0.20
N ALA A 92 1.20 -9.43 -1.00
CA ALA A 92 0.25 -10.56 -0.97
C ALA A 92 0.30 -11.32 0.37
N ILE A 93 1.49 -11.42 0.97
CA ILE A 93 1.67 -12.00 2.30
C ILE A 93 0.99 -11.11 3.35
N LEU A 94 1.22 -9.79 3.33
CA LEU A 94 0.60 -8.82 4.22
C LEU A 94 -0.93 -8.89 4.17
N VAL A 95 -1.51 -8.87 2.97
CA VAL A 95 -2.97 -9.02 2.76
C VAL A 95 -3.51 -10.33 3.36
N THR A 96 -2.74 -11.42 3.24
CA THR A 96 -3.16 -12.71 3.81
C THR A 96 -3.08 -12.72 5.34
N VAL A 97 -2.06 -12.11 5.95
CA VAL A 97 -1.96 -11.92 7.40
C VAL A 97 -3.20 -11.19 7.92
N TYR A 98 -3.53 -10.05 7.33
CA TYR A 98 -4.67 -9.24 7.76
C TYR A 98 -6.03 -9.91 7.46
N ASP A 99 -6.13 -10.72 6.40
CA ASP A 99 -7.32 -11.53 6.13
C ASP A 99 -7.56 -12.59 7.22
N LEU A 100 -6.49 -13.26 7.68
CA LEU A 100 -6.58 -14.22 8.77
C LEU A 100 -6.91 -13.56 10.12
N VAL A 101 -6.37 -12.36 10.36
CA VAL A 101 -6.71 -11.57 11.55
C VAL A 101 -8.19 -11.16 11.52
N ALA A 102 -8.67 -10.65 10.40
CA ALA A 102 -10.08 -10.28 10.24
C ALA A 102 -11.05 -11.46 10.41
N LYS A 103 -10.60 -12.70 10.13
CA LYS A 103 -11.34 -13.95 10.33
C LYS A 103 -11.19 -14.53 11.75
N GLY A 104 -10.43 -13.89 12.64
CA GLY A 104 -10.15 -14.42 13.98
C GLY A 104 -9.30 -15.71 14.00
N GLN A 105 -8.58 -16.00 12.91
CA GLN A 105 -7.70 -17.16 12.78
C GLN A 105 -6.23 -16.87 13.13
N LEU A 106 -5.92 -15.60 13.35
CA LEU A 106 -4.62 -15.09 13.75
C LEU A 106 -4.83 -13.85 14.61
N SER A 107 -3.93 -13.60 15.58
CA SER A 107 -3.86 -12.32 16.28
C SER A 107 -2.60 -11.56 15.86
N LEU A 108 -2.67 -10.23 15.78
CA LEU A 108 -1.48 -9.40 15.60
C LEU A 108 -0.53 -9.50 16.79
N ASP A 109 -1.03 -9.87 17.96
CA ASP A 109 -0.24 -10.06 19.19
C ASP A 109 0.33 -11.49 19.33
N ASP A 110 0.00 -12.42 18.40
CA ASP A 110 0.54 -13.79 18.45
C ASP A 110 2.08 -13.76 18.40
N PRO A 111 2.77 -14.51 19.28
CA PRO A 111 4.23 -14.52 19.35
C PRO A 111 4.83 -15.32 18.20
N LEU A 112 5.91 -14.80 17.65
CA LEU A 112 6.79 -15.43 16.66
C LEU A 112 8.21 -15.48 17.24
N THR A 113 8.75 -16.69 17.46
CA THR A 113 10.09 -16.84 18.02
C THR A 113 11.11 -16.90 16.88
N VAL A 114 12.10 -16.00 16.91
CA VAL A 114 13.23 -16.00 15.97
C VAL A 114 14.21 -17.09 16.39
N LEU A 115 14.27 -18.17 15.63
CA LEU A 115 15.27 -19.22 15.84
C LEU A 115 16.43 -19.04 14.86
N LYS A 116 17.62 -19.54 15.25
CA LYS A 116 18.81 -19.45 14.40
C LYS A 116 18.61 -20.04 13.00
N ILE A 117 17.79 -21.08 12.89
CA ILE A 117 17.46 -21.74 11.62
C ILE A 117 16.58 -20.88 10.69
N ASP A 118 15.83 -19.91 11.25
CA ASP A 118 14.94 -19.02 10.48
C ASP A 118 15.67 -17.79 9.96
N GLN A 119 16.85 -17.49 10.52
CA GLN A 119 17.66 -16.34 10.15
C GLN A 119 18.26 -16.54 8.76
N VAL A 120 17.87 -15.69 7.82
CA VAL A 120 18.31 -15.72 6.43
C VAL A 120 18.91 -14.38 6.03
N PRO A 121 19.87 -14.37 5.05
CA PRO A 121 20.56 -13.15 4.65
C PRO A 121 19.66 -12.18 3.87
N GLY A 122 20.29 -11.07 3.45
CA GLY A 122 19.68 -10.03 2.62
C GLY A 122 19.05 -8.93 3.45
N SER A 123 17.87 -8.44 3.03
CA SER A 123 17.23 -7.28 3.65
C SER A 123 16.71 -7.57 5.05
N GLY A 124 16.73 -6.55 5.89
CA GLY A 124 16.15 -6.54 7.23
C GLY A 124 17.15 -6.80 8.34
N VAL A 125 16.70 -6.65 9.57
CA VAL A 125 17.50 -6.69 10.80
C VAL A 125 17.25 -7.92 11.66
N ALA A 126 16.14 -8.64 11.47
CA ALA A 126 15.78 -9.79 12.28
C ALA A 126 16.80 -10.95 12.18
N GLN A 127 17.58 -11.01 11.10
CA GLN A 127 18.69 -11.95 10.95
C GLN A 127 19.81 -11.76 11.98
N PHE A 128 19.90 -10.61 12.65
CA PHE A 128 20.93 -10.27 13.65
C PHE A 128 20.40 -10.35 15.08
N LEU A 129 19.12 -10.63 15.30
CA LEU A 129 18.54 -10.76 16.62
C LEU A 129 19.05 -12.01 17.34
N HIS A 130 19.03 -12.00 18.65
CA HIS A 130 19.40 -13.18 19.45
C HIS A 130 18.44 -14.34 19.19
N ASN A 131 19.00 -15.56 19.19
CA ASN A 131 18.19 -16.77 19.15
C ASN A 131 17.20 -16.81 20.32
N GLY A 132 15.94 -17.04 20.04
CA GLY A 132 14.88 -17.01 21.05
C GLY A 132 14.21 -15.63 21.24
N THR A 133 14.64 -14.58 20.51
CA THR A 133 13.90 -13.30 20.49
C THR A 133 12.47 -13.53 20.01
N VAL A 134 11.52 -12.93 20.71
CA VAL A 134 10.10 -13.01 20.37
C VAL A 134 9.67 -11.69 19.72
N LEU A 135 9.13 -11.77 18.52
CA LEU A 135 8.40 -10.73 17.83
C LEU A 135 6.91 -11.05 17.87
N THR A 136 6.05 -10.05 17.70
CA THR A 136 4.64 -10.31 17.42
C THR A 136 4.40 -10.45 15.91
N VAL A 137 3.24 -10.97 15.51
CA VAL A 137 2.81 -10.95 14.09
C VAL A 137 2.79 -9.52 13.56
N HIS A 138 2.35 -8.54 14.38
CA HIS A 138 2.41 -7.11 14.07
C HIS A 138 3.84 -6.66 13.75
N ASP A 139 4.79 -6.92 14.65
CA ASP A 139 6.18 -6.49 14.46
C ASP A 139 6.80 -7.11 13.20
N ALA A 140 6.55 -8.41 12.98
CA ALA A 140 7.04 -9.10 11.79
C ALA A 140 6.41 -8.55 10.49
N ALA A 141 5.12 -8.18 10.51
CA ALA A 141 4.45 -7.56 9.37
C ALA A 141 5.03 -6.16 9.05
N TRP A 142 5.34 -5.36 10.07
CA TRP A 142 6.02 -4.08 9.91
C TRP A 142 7.43 -4.26 9.35
N LEU A 143 8.27 -5.10 9.96
CA LEU A 143 9.63 -5.36 9.48
C LEU A 143 9.64 -5.88 8.03
N MET A 144 8.74 -6.82 7.70
CA MET A 144 8.58 -7.36 6.36
C MET A 144 8.26 -6.28 5.33
N SER A 145 7.38 -5.36 5.66
CA SER A 145 6.82 -4.39 4.72
C SER A 145 7.66 -3.12 4.59
N THR A 146 8.21 -2.60 5.71
CA THR A 146 8.92 -1.31 5.73
C THR A 146 10.38 -1.41 5.30
N ILE A 147 11.10 -2.41 5.79
CA ILE A 147 12.52 -2.66 5.47
C ILE A 147 12.75 -3.96 4.72
N SER A 148 11.67 -4.56 4.23
CA SER A 148 11.73 -5.80 3.44
C SER A 148 12.41 -6.98 4.17
N ASP A 149 12.27 -7.12 5.50
CA ASP A 149 12.97 -8.12 6.31
C ASP A 149 12.62 -9.54 5.88
N ASN A 150 13.64 -10.31 5.49
CA ASN A 150 13.48 -11.67 4.98
C ASN A 150 13.23 -12.69 6.08
N THR A 151 13.87 -12.52 7.24
CA THR A 151 13.65 -13.39 8.40
C THR A 151 12.23 -13.23 8.95
N ALA A 152 11.77 -11.99 9.12
CA ALA A 152 10.39 -11.70 9.52
C ALA A 152 9.37 -12.25 8.52
N THR A 153 9.68 -12.15 7.21
CA THR A 153 8.85 -12.75 6.14
C THR A 153 8.71 -14.27 6.32
N ASN A 154 9.81 -14.96 6.60
CA ASN A 154 9.80 -16.41 6.77
C ASN A 154 9.00 -16.83 8.01
N LEU A 155 9.13 -16.12 9.14
CA LEU A 155 8.33 -16.36 10.34
C LEU A 155 6.83 -16.20 10.06
N LEU A 156 6.44 -15.18 9.31
CA LEU A 156 5.04 -15.00 8.89
C LEU A 156 4.57 -16.14 7.99
N LEU A 157 5.38 -16.54 6.99
CA LEU A 157 5.03 -17.64 6.08
C LEU A 157 4.90 -18.98 6.80
N ASP A 158 5.66 -19.24 7.86
CA ASP A 158 5.48 -20.43 8.71
C ASP A 158 4.15 -20.37 9.46
N ARG A 159 3.77 -19.20 9.94
CA ARG A 159 2.53 -19.01 10.70
C ARG A 159 1.28 -19.08 9.82
N ILE A 160 1.31 -18.49 8.60
CA ILE A 160 0.13 -18.41 7.72
C ILE A 160 0.06 -19.51 6.67
N ILE A 161 1.16 -20.17 6.33
CA ILE A 161 1.31 -21.19 5.28
C ILE A 161 1.16 -20.63 3.86
N ILE A 162 2.13 -20.86 2.99
CA ILE A 162 2.19 -20.33 1.61
C ILE A 162 0.90 -20.56 0.82
N ARG A 163 0.28 -21.75 0.93
CA ARG A 163 -0.95 -22.09 0.20
C ARG A 163 -2.14 -21.19 0.55
N ARG A 164 -2.19 -20.62 1.76
CA ARG A 164 -3.25 -19.65 2.12
C ARG A 164 -3.06 -18.32 1.40
N VAL A 165 -1.81 -17.92 1.09
CA VAL A 165 -1.56 -16.74 0.25
C VAL A 165 -2.14 -16.97 -1.14
N TRP A 166 -1.94 -18.16 -1.72
CA TRP A 166 -2.53 -18.49 -3.01
C TRP A 166 -4.05 -18.43 -2.98
N ALA A 167 -4.67 -19.10 -2.00
CA ALA A 167 -6.12 -19.11 -1.85
C ALA A 167 -6.70 -17.69 -1.69
N LYS A 168 -6.01 -16.81 -0.95
CA LYS A 168 -6.41 -15.42 -0.81
C LYS A 168 -6.30 -14.67 -2.13
N MET A 169 -5.21 -14.80 -2.87
CA MET A 169 -5.05 -14.17 -4.17
C MET A 169 -6.09 -14.70 -5.18
N ASP A 170 -6.37 -16.00 -5.20
CA ASP A 170 -7.46 -16.58 -6.03
C ASP A 170 -8.81 -15.97 -5.70
N SER A 171 -9.12 -15.78 -4.42
CA SER A 171 -10.39 -15.20 -3.97
C SER A 171 -10.55 -13.72 -4.38
N LEU A 172 -9.45 -13.04 -4.68
CA LEU A 172 -9.42 -11.66 -5.17
C LEU A 172 -9.33 -11.57 -6.70
N GLY A 173 -9.34 -12.70 -7.41
CA GLY A 173 -9.22 -12.75 -8.87
C GLY A 173 -7.79 -12.51 -9.39
N LEU A 174 -6.77 -12.87 -8.60
CA LEU A 174 -5.34 -12.65 -8.88
C LEU A 174 -4.60 -13.99 -9.05
N PRO A 175 -4.95 -14.84 -10.04
CA PRO A 175 -4.45 -16.20 -10.14
C PRO A 175 -2.95 -16.31 -10.48
N HIS A 176 -2.32 -15.25 -10.98
CA HIS A 176 -0.89 -15.26 -11.31
C HIS A 176 -0.01 -14.69 -10.18
N THR A 177 -0.62 -14.18 -9.11
CA THR A 177 0.12 -13.64 -7.96
C THR A 177 0.38 -14.73 -6.93
N ARG A 178 1.62 -15.26 -6.88
CA ARG A 178 2.01 -16.45 -6.13
C ARG A 178 3.31 -16.26 -5.36
N VAL A 179 3.33 -16.67 -4.10
CA VAL A 179 4.56 -16.95 -3.33
C VAL A 179 4.97 -18.39 -3.59
N HIS A 180 6.21 -18.67 -3.90
CA HIS A 180 6.65 -20.01 -4.22
C HIS A 180 7.32 -20.74 -3.05
N SER A 181 8.14 -20.03 -2.27
CA SER A 181 8.94 -20.59 -1.18
C SER A 181 9.10 -19.56 -0.08
N LYS A 182 9.79 -19.93 1.00
CA LYS A 182 10.36 -18.94 1.91
C LYS A 182 11.54 -18.21 1.24
N SER A 183 11.81 -16.99 1.71
CA SER A 183 12.93 -16.18 1.23
C SER A 183 14.25 -16.89 1.52
N PHE A 184 15.15 -16.99 0.53
CA PHE A 184 16.43 -17.72 0.57
C PHE A 184 16.34 -19.24 0.86
N LEU A 185 15.15 -19.78 1.06
CA LEU A 185 14.93 -21.21 1.37
C LEU A 185 14.14 -21.90 0.25
N ARG A 186 14.75 -22.03 -0.94
CA ARG A 186 14.07 -22.65 -2.11
C ARG A 186 13.60 -24.09 -1.84
N ASN A 187 14.25 -24.82 -0.96
CA ASN A 187 13.84 -26.15 -0.54
C ASN A 187 12.46 -26.20 0.16
N SER A 188 11.96 -25.07 0.62
CA SER A 188 10.60 -24.92 1.16
C SER A 188 9.55 -24.69 0.07
N SER A 189 9.93 -24.77 -1.21
CA SER A 189 9.03 -24.44 -2.33
C SER A 189 7.84 -25.39 -2.42
N VAL A 190 6.65 -24.79 -2.56
CA VAL A 190 5.39 -25.49 -2.86
C VAL A 190 5.12 -25.59 -4.37
N ALA A 191 6.01 -25.03 -5.20
CA ALA A 191 5.97 -25.04 -6.66
C ALA A 191 7.39 -24.90 -7.22
N MET A 192 8.17 -25.98 -7.22
CA MET A 192 9.60 -25.96 -7.52
C MET A 192 9.93 -25.39 -8.90
N ASP A 193 9.23 -25.81 -9.95
CA ASP A 193 9.48 -25.32 -11.32
C ASP A 193 9.28 -23.80 -11.43
N SER A 194 8.21 -23.29 -10.81
CA SER A 194 7.96 -21.86 -10.73
C SER A 194 9.02 -21.14 -9.90
N SER A 195 9.45 -21.74 -8.79
CA SER A 195 10.51 -21.19 -7.92
C SER A 195 11.87 -21.11 -8.63
N VAL A 196 12.17 -22.07 -9.52
CA VAL A 196 13.37 -22.02 -10.37
C VAL A 196 13.26 -20.88 -11.38
N LYS A 197 12.09 -20.72 -12.03
CA LYS A 197 11.87 -19.72 -13.07
C LYS A 197 11.75 -18.29 -12.54
N TYR A 198 10.99 -18.09 -11.45
CA TYR A 198 10.60 -16.78 -10.96
C TYR A 198 11.19 -16.43 -9.57
N GLY A 199 11.87 -17.36 -8.94
CA GLY A 199 12.40 -17.16 -7.58
C GLY A 199 11.31 -17.17 -6.52
N PHE A 200 11.35 -16.18 -5.61
CA PHE A 200 10.51 -16.07 -4.43
C PHE A 200 9.01 -15.96 -4.75
N GLY A 201 8.66 -15.22 -5.80
CA GLY A 201 7.28 -15.03 -6.20
C GLY A 201 7.11 -14.53 -7.63
N VAL A 202 5.89 -14.58 -8.12
CA VAL A 202 5.46 -14.16 -9.46
C VAL A 202 4.18 -13.33 -9.37
N THR A 203 4.01 -12.40 -10.30
CA THR A 203 2.77 -11.64 -10.52
C THR A 203 2.70 -11.12 -11.95
N THR A 204 1.62 -10.43 -12.31
CA THR A 204 1.53 -9.57 -13.49
C THR A 204 1.41 -8.10 -13.07
N PRO A 205 1.80 -7.13 -13.90
CA PRO A 205 1.59 -5.71 -13.62
C PRO A 205 0.13 -5.38 -13.29
N ASN A 206 -0.83 -5.94 -14.03
CA ASN A 206 -2.25 -5.71 -13.82
C ASN A 206 -2.75 -6.30 -12.49
N GLU A 207 -2.36 -7.52 -12.14
CA GLU A 207 -2.80 -8.14 -10.89
C GLU A 207 -2.26 -7.41 -9.66
N MET A 208 -0.97 -7.05 -9.67
CA MET A 208 -0.41 -6.34 -8.52
C MET A 208 -1.00 -4.92 -8.40
N ALA A 209 -1.21 -4.21 -9.52
CA ALA A 209 -1.91 -2.92 -9.49
C ALA A 209 -3.35 -3.07 -9.00
N HIS A 210 -4.05 -4.14 -9.40
CA HIS A 210 -5.40 -4.41 -8.90
C HIS A 210 -5.43 -4.75 -7.40
N LEU A 211 -4.39 -5.41 -6.87
CA LEU A 211 -4.27 -5.65 -5.44
C LEU A 211 -4.16 -4.33 -4.64
N PHE A 212 -3.34 -3.38 -5.12
CA PHE A 212 -3.24 -2.04 -4.54
C PHE A 212 -4.56 -1.25 -4.67
N GLU A 213 -5.24 -1.35 -5.81
CA GLU A 213 -6.57 -0.76 -6.01
C GLU A 213 -7.58 -1.32 -5.00
N LEU A 214 -7.62 -2.64 -4.81
CA LEU A 214 -8.52 -3.29 -3.85
C LEU A 214 -8.25 -2.78 -2.43
N MET A 215 -6.99 -2.66 -2.00
CA MET A 215 -6.64 -2.06 -0.70
C MET A 215 -7.09 -0.60 -0.63
N ALA A 216 -6.83 0.21 -1.66
CA ALA A 216 -7.23 1.62 -1.69
C ALA A 216 -8.76 1.84 -1.63
N LEU A 217 -9.54 0.84 -2.04
CA LEU A 217 -10.99 0.84 -2.04
C LEU A 217 -11.60 0.12 -0.83
N GLY A 218 -10.80 -0.40 0.10
CA GLY A 218 -11.27 -1.14 1.27
C GLY A 218 -11.86 -2.52 0.93
N LYS A 219 -11.41 -3.16 -0.15
CA LYS A 219 -11.97 -4.38 -0.74
C LYS A 219 -11.01 -5.57 -0.77
N ALA A 220 -9.76 -5.41 -0.37
CA ALA A 220 -8.82 -6.52 -0.29
C ALA A 220 -9.15 -7.44 0.90
N VAL A 221 -9.45 -6.89 2.06
CA VAL A 221 -9.91 -7.60 3.26
C VAL A 221 -11.18 -6.94 3.80
N ASN A 222 -11.05 -5.75 4.35
CA ASN A 222 -12.12 -4.84 4.78
C ASN A 222 -11.53 -3.43 4.97
N PRO A 223 -12.35 -2.36 5.07
CA PRO A 223 -11.83 -0.99 5.11
C PRO A 223 -10.81 -0.73 6.24
N ALA A 224 -10.98 -1.31 7.43
CA ALA A 224 -10.08 -1.10 8.56
C ALA A 224 -8.73 -1.81 8.35
N ALA A 225 -8.75 -3.07 7.94
CA ALA A 225 -7.54 -3.85 7.64
C ALA A 225 -6.76 -3.25 6.46
N ASP A 226 -7.47 -2.85 5.40
CA ASP A 226 -6.85 -2.29 4.21
C ASP A 226 -6.19 -0.93 4.51
N SER A 227 -6.83 -0.08 5.33
CA SER A 227 -6.24 1.17 5.81
C SER A 227 -4.97 0.92 6.65
N ALA A 228 -5.00 -0.08 7.55
CA ALA A 228 -3.84 -0.43 8.37
C ALA A 228 -2.67 -0.96 7.52
N MET A 229 -2.96 -1.76 6.48
CA MET A 229 -1.92 -2.25 5.56
C MET A 229 -1.31 -1.12 4.72
N LEU A 230 -2.13 -0.19 4.25
CA LEU A 230 -1.64 0.99 3.51
C LEU A 230 -0.78 1.89 4.41
N ASP A 231 -1.17 2.09 5.68
CA ASP A 231 -0.36 2.82 6.65
C ASP A 231 1.04 2.19 6.83
N ILE A 232 1.12 0.86 6.97
CA ILE A 232 2.41 0.16 7.02
C ILE A 232 3.23 0.41 5.74
N LEU A 233 2.60 0.35 4.57
CA LEU A 233 3.27 0.54 3.28
C LEU A 233 3.70 1.99 3.03
N GLU A 234 3.06 2.98 3.69
CA GLU A 234 3.51 4.38 3.68
C GLU A 234 4.82 4.58 4.44
N HIS A 235 5.20 3.66 5.32
CA HIS A 235 6.46 3.68 6.07
C HIS A 235 7.59 2.87 5.39
N ASN A 236 7.42 2.44 4.13
CA ASN A 236 8.51 1.81 3.39
C ASN A 236 9.67 2.79 3.22
N THR A 237 10.89 2.29 3.45
CA THR A 237 12.11 3.11 3.44
C THR A 237 12.83 3.14 2.10
N THR A 238 12.31 2.46 1.08
CA THR A 238 12.90 2.42 -0.27
C THR A 238 12.41 3.60 -1.09
N ASP A 239 13.26 4.57 -1.37
CA ASP A 239 12.92 5.81 -2.09
C ASP A 239 13.67 6.01 -3.42
N PHE A 240 14.46 5.04 -3.86
CA PHE A 240 15.39 5.15 -4.99
C PHE A 240 14.88 4.59 -6.32
N MET A 241 13.62 4.15 -6.41
CA MET A 241 12.96 3.71 -7.65
C MET A 241 11.81 4.65 -8.03
N LEU A 242 10.55 4.23 -7.99
CA LEU A 242 9.40 5.06 -8.37
C LEU A 242 9.31 6.37 -7.57
N GLN A 243 9.80 6.39 -6.32
CA GLN A 243 9.76 7.55 -5.43
C GLN A 243 10.94 8.51 -5.60
N ARG A 244 12.00 8.12 -6.33
CA ARG A 244 13.31 8.78 -6.35
C ARG A 244 13.30 10.30 -6.59
N TYR A 245 12.41 10.78 -7.46
CA TYR A 245 12.34 12.19 -7.84
C TYR A 245 11.08 12.89 -7.29
N LEU A 246 10.42 12.30 -6.28
CA LEU A 246 9.10 12.70 -5.81
C LEU A 246 9.14 13.13 -4.35
N GLU A 247 10.07 14.04 -4.02
CA GLU A 247 10.20 14.56 -2.66
C GLU A 247 8.86 15.09 -2.12
N GLY A 248 8.48 14.65 -0.93
CA GLY A 248 7.23 15.03 -0.28
C GLY A 248 5.96 14.35 -0.83
N ALA A 249 6.07 13.45 -1.81
CA ALA A 249 4.92 12.68 -2.27
C ALA A 249 4.52 11.64 -1.20
N ARG A 250 3.28 11.72 -0.72
CA ARG A 250 2.73 10.65 0.12
C ARG A 250 2.41 9.43 -0.73
N ALA A 251 2.97 8.28 -0.36
CA ALA A 251 2.83 7.04 -1.11
C ALA A 251 2.81 5.81 -0.20
N ALA A 252 1.89 4.89 -0.44
CA ALA A 252 1.96 3.54 0.09
C ALA A 252 2.58 2.65 -0.98
N HIS A 253 3.75 2.05 -0.73
CA HIS A 253 4.49 1.35 -1.78
C HIS A 253 5.29 0.15 -1.28
N LYS A 254 5.65 -0.73 -2.22
CA LYS A 254 6.56 -1.85 -1.96
C LYS A 254 7.40 -2.12 -3.19
N ASP A 255 8.68 -2.32 -2.93
CA ASP A 255 9.72 -2.65 -3.90
C ASP A 255 10.10 -4.13 -3.88
N GLY A 256 10.89 -4.53 -4.88
CA GLY A 256 11.52 -5.83 -4.95
C GLY A 256 12.70 -5.87 -5.89
N GLU A 257 13.80 -6.50 -5.45
CA GLU A 257 15.07 -6.49 -6.19
C GLU A 257 15.73 -7.86 -6.20
N THR A 258 16.29 -8.21 -7.34
CA THR A 258 17.32 -9.24 -7.56
C THR A 258 18.36 -8.72 -8.55
N ASN A 259 19.37 -9.51 -8.90
CA ASN A 259 20.37 -9.05 -9.87
C ASN A 259 19.74 -8.57 -11.20
N ALA A 260 18.78 -9.32 -11.73
CA ALA A 260 18.17 -9.03 -13.04
C ALA A 260 16.71 -8.53 -12.97
N VAL A 261 16.24 -8.15 -11.79
CA VAL A 261 14.84 -7.73 -11.56
C VAL A 261 14.83 -6.49 -10.68
N ARG A 262 14.02 -5.49 -11.06
CA ARG A 262 13.59 -4.35 -10.22
C ARG A 262 12.09 -4.18 -10.39
N THR A 263 11.39 -4.14 -9.29
CA THR A 263 9.93 -4.01 -9.28
C THR A 263 9.50 -3.05 -8.19
N GLU A 264 8.50 -2.25 -8.45
CA GLU A 264 7.84 -1.46 -7.43
C GLU A 264 6.38 -1.22 -7.80
N CYS A 265 5.50 -1.33 -6.82
CA CYS A 265 4.12 -0.88 -6.91
C CYS A 265 3.84 0.15 -5.84
N THR A 266 3.05 1.14 -6.19
CA THR A 266 2.74 2.28 -5.34
C THR A 266 1.29 2.73 -5.51
N LEU A 267 0.71 3.22 -4.42
CA LEU A 267 -0.47 4.07 -4.40
C LEU A 267 -0.01 5.48 -3.99
N TRP A 268 -0.03 6.42 -4.90
CA TRP A 268 0.19 7.84 -4.58
C TRP A 268 -1.10 8.54 -4.17
N TYR A 269 -1.01 9.38 -3.15
CA TYR A 269 -2.06 10.28 -2.70
C TYR A 269 -1.84 11.68 -3.29
N LEU A 270 -2.00 11.81 -4.61
CA LEU A 270 -1.94 13.07 -5.36
C LEU A 270 -3.30 13.78 -5.30
N ARG A 271 -3.58 14.68 -6.25
CA ARG A 271 -4.95 15.22 -6.45
C ARG A 271 -5.94 14.11 -6.78
N ASN A 272 -5.51 13.15 -7.61
CA ASN A 272 -6.15 11.85 -7.76
C ASN A 272 -5.33 10.81 -6.98
N ARG A 273 -5.98 9.76 -6.47
CA ARG A 273 -5.25 8.59 -5.99
C ARG A 273 -4.86 7.76 -7.21
N VAL A 274 -3.58 7.53 -7.38
CA VAL A 274 -3.04 6.84 -8.55
C VAL A 274 -2.26 5.60 -8.11
N VAL A 275 -2.67 4.44 -8.61
CA VAL A 275 -1.88 3.21 -8.47
C VAL A 275 -0.99 3.06 -9.68
N ALA A 276 0.28 2.73 -9.46
CA ALA A 276 1.21 2.34 -10.52
C ALA A 276 2.05 1.15 -10.07
N CYS A 277 2.18 0.17 -10.97
CA CYS A 277 3.10 -0.94 -10.84
C CYS A 277 4.04 -0.95 -12.03
N VAL A 278 5.33 -0.95 -11.79
CA VAL A 278 6.38 -1.09 -12.83
C VAL A 278 7.26 -2.27 -12.44
N LEU A 279 7.37 -3.23 -13.34
CA LEU A 279 8.12 -4.46 -13.15
C LEU A 279 9.11 -4.63 -14.30
N THR A 280 10.37 -4.92 -13.96
CA THR A 280 11.40 -5.24 -14.94
C THR A 280 11.93 -6.64 -14.76
N LYS A 281 12.38 -7.25 -15.83
CA LYS A 281 13.07 -8.55 -15.83
C LYS A 281 14.11 -8.60 -16.93
N GLU A 282 15.04 -9.55 -16.83
CA GLU A 282 16.11 -9.74 -17.81
C GLU A 282 16.95 -8.47 -17.97
N ASN A 283 17.12 -7.71 -16.86
CA ASN A 283 17.92 -6.48 -16.86
C ASN A 283 19.40 -6.83 -17.15
N THR A 284 20.00 -6.13 -18.11
CA THR A 284 21.41 -6.31 -18.43
C THR A 284 22.31 -5.66 -17.39
N ASP A 285 21.90 -4.52 -16.81
CA ASP A 285 22.59 -3.91 -15.68
C ASP A 285 22.19 -4.62 -14.38
N GLN A 286 23.07 -5.45 -13.85
CA GLN A 286 22.88 -6.24 -12.63
C GLN A 286 23.60 -5.66 -11.41
N ARG A 287 24.16 -4.45 -11.52
CA ARG A 287 24.87 -3.79 -10.43
C ARG A 287 23.93 -3.42 -9.27
N TRP A 288 24.46 -3.49 -8.06
CA TRP A 288 23.77 -3.03 -6.84
C TRP A 288 24.27 -1.64 -6.47
N VAL A 289 23.87 -0.65 -7.27
CA VAL A 289 24.26 0.77 -7.15
C VAL A 289 23.05 1.66 -7.39
N LEU A 290 23.07 2.87 -6.85
CA LEU A 290 21.95 3.81 -6.95
C LEU A 290 21.67 4.29 -8.39
N ASP A 291 22.66 4.23 -9.30
CA ASP A 291 22.53 4.56 -10.72
C ASP A 291 22.30 3.33 -11.61
N ASN A 292 21.81 2.22 -11.03
CA ASN A 292 21.38 1.06 -11.82
C ASN A 292 20.31 1.45 -12.83
N GLU A 293 20.45 0.99 -14.08
CA GLU A 293 19.59 1.39 -15.19
C GLU A 293 18.09 1.13 -14.88
N ALA A 294 17.76 -0.03 -14.33
CA ALA A 294 16.37 -0.37 -14.05
C ALA A 294 15.80 0.52 -12.94
N GLN A 295 16.58 0.88 -11.91
CA GLN A 295 16.14 1.83 -10.88
C GLN A 295 15.86 3.21 -11.49
N LEU A 296 16.74 3.70 -12.39
CA LEU A 296 16.54 4.97 -13.10
C LEU A 296 15.33 4.91 -14.05
N THR A 297 15.09 3.76 -14.70
CA THR A 297 13.91 3.54 -15.53
C THR A 297 12.63 3.70 -14.68
N LEU A 298 12.55 3.02 -13.53
CA LEU A 298 11.40 3.15 -12.62
C LEU A 298 11.26 4.60 -12.13
N ALA A 299 12.34 5.26 -11.74
CA ALA A 299 12.34 6.65 -11.26
C ALA A 299 11.79 7.63 -12.32
N ASN A 300 12.22 7.49 -13.56
CA ASN A 300 11.74 8.32 -14.68
C ASN A 300 10.27 8.04 -15.00
N MET A 301 9.81 6.78 -14.87
CA MET A 301 8.40 6.44 -15.04
C MET A 301 7.55 7.02 -13.91
N GLY A 302 8.00 6.94 -12.64
CA GLY A 302 7.34 7.56 -11.50
C GLY A 302 7.16 9.07 -11.69
N LEU A 303 8.22 9.76 -12.07
CA LEU A 303 8.18 11.21 -12.37
C LEU A 303 7.19 11.54 -13.49
N ALA A 304 7.19 10.75 -14.56
CA ALA A 304 6.28 10.96 -15.70
C ALA A 304 4.81 10.76 -15.29
N ILE A 305 4.53 9.75 -14.49
CA ILE A 305 3.18 9.47 -13.97
C ILE A 305 2.72 10.62 -13.08
N VAL A 306 3.48 10.98 -12.05
CA VAL A 306 3.09 12.03 -11.10
C VAL A 306 2.87 13.37 -11.80
N ASN A 307 3.73 13.72 -12.73
CA ASN A 307 3.57 14.96 -13.53
C ASN A 307 2.29 14.96 -14.38
N ALA A 308 1.88 13.82 -14.95
CA ALA A 308 0.63 13.70 -15.69
C ALA A 308 -0.62 13.92 -14.83
N PHE A 309 -0.52 13.66 -13.52
CA PHE A 309 -1.58 13.86 -12.53
C PHE A 309 -1.44 15.17 -11.73
N GLY A 310 -0.66 16.14 -12.23
CA GLY A 310 -0.57 17.50 -11.69
C GLY A 310 0.55 17.71 -10.66
N GLY A 311 1.50 16.78 -10.58
CA GLY A 311 2.65 16.86 -9.67
C GLY A 311 2.31 16.54 -8.22
N VAL A 312 3.33 16.62 -7.37
CA VAL A 312 3.17 16.46 -5.92
C VAL A 312 2.40 17.64 -5.36
N PRO A 313 1.30 17.43 -4.61
CA PRO A 313 0.58 18.52 -3.97
C PRO A 313 1.49 19.26 -2.97
N PRO A 314 1.34 20.58 -2.79
CA PRO A 314 2.06 21.28 -1.74
C PRO A 314 1.70 20.70 -0.36
N ALA A 315 2.69 20.65 0.53
CA ALA A 315 2.44 20.21 1.90
C ALA A 315 1.31 21.05 2.55
N PRO A 316 0.43 20.44 3.35
CA PRO A 316 -0.56 21.21 4.09
C PRO A 316 0.15 22.26 4.97
N PRO A 317 -0.42 23.47 5.15
CA PRO A 317 0.17 24.46 6.04
C PRO A 317 0.36 23.84 7.43
N SER A 318 1.55 24.02 8.01
CA SER A 318 1.85 23.59 9.38
C SER A 318 0.84 24.25 10.32
N SER A 319 0.10 23.44 11.05
CA SER A 319 -0.86 23.87 12.08
C SER A 319 -0.14 24.48 13.30
#